data_1e0c06d22f7f55d480ed317922b16843
#
_entry.id   1e0c06d22f7f55d480ed317922b16843
#
_cell.length_a   1.000
_cell.length_b   1.000
_cell.length_c   1.000
_cell.angle_alpha   90.00
_cell.angle_beta   90.00
_cell.angle_gamma   90.00
#
_symmetry.space_group_name_H-M   'P 1'
#
loop_
_entity.id
_entity.type
_entity.pdbx_description
1 polymer ?
#
loop_
_entity_poly.entity_id
_entity_poly.type
_entity_poly.pdbx_seq_one_letter_code
_entity_poly.pdbx_strand_id
1 'polypeptide(L)'
;MDILSIIGLVLALNAILVGAVLKGAGLMALVSAAAFMIVVVGTCAAIFIQTPLPVMQRALKIFPWIVRPPVRDGRLLIAKIVEWSNIARKQGLLGLEMMIEREPDDFVQKALQLVVDGTEPDNISSVMYVDLNMRESADTTAAKVFEGMGVYSPTLGIIGAVLGLMAVLQNLADPSKLGHGIAAAFTATVYGIGLANLFFLPVAAKLKGIVARQTQFREMVVDGMLCIAQGENPRAIEAKLQGYLH
;
A
#
# COMPACT_ATOMS: atom_id res chain seq x y z
N MET A 1 11.03 -1.05 10.96
CA MET A 1 10.16 0.15 10.94
C MET A 1 10.71 1.11 9.89
N ASP A 2 9.85 1.67 9.08
CA ASP A 2 10.28 2.65 8.07
C ASP A 2 10.31 4.06 8.70
N ILE A 3 11.50 4.44 9.14
CA ILE A 3 11.76 5.71 9.85
C ILE A 3 11.41 6.92 8.95
N LEU A 4 11.69 6.83 7.64
CA LEU A 4 11.40 7.89 6.69
C LEU A 4 9.91 8.26 6.63
N SER A 5 9.01 7.27 6.75
CA SER A 5 7.57 7.54 6.75
C SER A 5 7.09 8.24 8.00
N ILE A 6 7.67 7.91 9.15
CA ILE A 6 7.35 8.59 10.41
C ILE A 6 7.85 10.04 10.36
N ILE A 7 9.10 10.22 9.92
CA ILE A 7 9.67 11.57 9.74
C ILE A 7 8.83 12.38 8.75
N GLY A 8 8.46 11.81 7.61
CA GLY A 8 7.63 12.47 6.61
C GLY A 8 6.27 12.91 7.15
N LEU A 9 5.58 12.05 7.91
CA LEU A 9 4.30 12.40 8.54
C LEU A 9 4.44 13.53 9.56
N VAL A 10 5.49 13.48 10.41
CA VAL A 10 5.78 14.54 11.39
C VAL A 10 6.11 15.86 10.69
N LEU A 11 6.93 15.84 9.64
CA LEU A 11 7.26 17.04 8.86
C LEU A 11 6.01 17.59 8.16
N ALA A 12 5.15 16.77 7.59
CA ALA A 12 3.91 17.20 6.96
C ALA A 12 2.98 17.93 7.94
N LEU A 13 2.80 17.36 9.14
CA LEU A 13 2.01 17.99 10.19
C LEU A 13 2.64 19.32 10.65
N ASN A 14 3.95 19.32 10.91
CA ASN A 14 4.68 20.53 11.32
C ASN A 14 4.61 21.63 10.24
N ALA A 15 4.72 21.30 8.97
CA ALA A 15 4.65 22.27 7.88
C ALA A 15 3.34 23.06 7.89
N ILE A 16 2.20 22.38 8.14
CA ILE A 16 0.90 23.05 8.25
C ILE A 16 0.80 23.87 9.54
N LEU A 17 1.14 23.27 10.69
CA LEU A 17 0.98 23.92 12.00
C LEU A 17 1.90 25.13 12.15
N VAL A 18 3.20 24.96 11.87
CA VAL A 18 4.17 26.06 11.94
C VAL A 18 3.88 27.12 10.89
N GLY A 19 3.50 26.71 9.66
CA GLY A 19 3.10 27.61 8.59
C GLY A 19 1.90 28.49 8.99
N ALA A 20 0.89 27.93 9.65
CA ALA A 20 -0.26 28.69 10.15
C ALA A 20 0.13 29.68 11.24
N VAL A 21 1.01 29.31 12.17
CA VAL A 21 1.50 30.22 13.23
C VAL A 21 2.32 31.35 12.62
N LEU A 22 3.24 31.06 11.71
CA LEU A 22 4.07 32.10 11.04
C LEU A 22 3.24 33.07 10.19
N LYS A 23 2.11 32.62 9.65
CA LYS A 23 1.14 33.48 8.93
C LYS A 23 0.26 34.32 9.89
N GLY A 24 0.35 34.11 11.20
CA GLY A 24 -0.47 34.83 12.19
C GLY A 24 -1.92 34.33 12.27
N ALA A 25 -2.26 33.20 11.61
CA ALA A 25 -3.63 32.67 11.60
C ALA A 25 -4.05 32.03 12.94
N GLY A 26 -3.07 31.64 13.76
CA GLY A 26 -3.31 30.92 15.01
C GLY A 26 -3.79 29.46 14.77
N LEU A 27 -3.51 28.55 15.71
CA LEU A 27 -3.85 27.15 15.59
C LEU A 27 -5.36 26.88 15.64
N MET A 28 -6.12 27.71 16.34
CA MET A 28 -7.58 27.58 16.45
C MET A 28 -8.30 27.84 15.12
N ALA A 29 -7.70 28.63 14.21
CA ALA A 29 -8.26 28.82 12.86
C ALA A 29 -8.23 27.53 12.00
N LEU A 30 -7.35 26.59 12.34
CA LEU A 30 -7.31 25.28 11.70
C LEU A 30 -8.32 24.28 12.27
N VAL A 31 -9.02 24.59 13.36
CA VAL A 31 -10.00 23.67 13.97
C VAL A 31 -11.40 24.05 13.52
N SER A 32 -12.00 23.24 12.67
CA SER A 32 -13.35 23.44 12.14
C SER A 32 -14.09 22.09 12.06
N ALA A 33 -15.11 21.96 12.91
CA ALA A 33 -15.98 20.77 12.91
C ALA A 33 -16.71 20.59 11.56
N ALA A 34 -17.16 21.70 10.96
CA ALA A 34 -17.83 21.69 9.66
C ALA A 34 -16.88 21.21 8.55
N ALA A 35 -15.63 21.74 8.52
CA ALA A 35 -14.61 21.31 7.56
C ALA A 35 -14.28 19.81 7.73
N PHE A 36 -14.14 19.34 8.97
CA PHE A 36 -13.93 17.91 9.26
C PHE A 36 -15.06 17.04 8.73
N MET A 37 -16.32 17.39 9.00
CA MET A 37 -17.49 16.63 8.54
C MET A 37 -17.57 16.59 7.02
N ILE A 38 -17.40 17.71 6.34
CA ILE A 38 -17.51 17.75 4.89
C ILE A 38 -16.35 17.01 4.23
N VAL A 39 -15.13 17.27 4.65
CA VAL A 39 -13.94 16.73 3.98
C VAL A 39 -13.67 15.28 4.41
N VAL A 40 -13.54 15.01 5.71
CA VAL A 40 -13.11 13.69 6.18
C VAL A 40 -14.26 12.69 6.06
N VAL A 41 -15.42 13.00 6.66
CA VAL A 41 -16.56 12.07 6.62
C VAL A 41 -17.12 11.95 5.21
N GLY A 42 -17.16 13.05 4.43
CA GLY A 42 -17.55 13.03 3.02
C GLY A 42 -16.63 12.16 2.16
N THR A 43 -15.31 12.26 2.35
CA THR A 43 -14.32 11.41 1.66
C THR A 43 -14.54 9.93 2.01
N CYS A 44 -14.73 9.62 3.29
CA CYS A 44 -15.04 8.25 3.72
C CYS A 44 -16.33 7.74 3.09
N ALA A 45 -17.40 8.56 3.06
CA ALA A 45 -18.67 8.19 2.44
C ALA A 45 -18.51 7.88 0.94
N ALA A 46 -17.80 8.73 0.20
CA ALA A 46 -17.53 8.51 -1.22
C ALA A 46 -16.79 7.18 -1.46
N ILE A 47 -15.78 6.90 -0.65
CA ILE A 47 -15.02 5.66 -0.71
C ILE A 47 -15.87 4.44 -0.36
N PHE A 48 -16.75 4.53 0.64
CA PHE A 48 -17.63 3.41 1.01
C PHE A 48 -18.65 3.07 -0.08
N ILE A 49 -19.12 4.08 -0.82
CA ILE A 49 -20.05 3.86 -1.94
C ILE A 49 -19.37 3.10 -3.08
N GLN A 50 -18.11 3.42 -3.40
CA GLN A 50 -17.42 2.83 -4.56
C GLN A 50 -16.68 1.52 -4.26
N THR A 51 -16.39 1.22 -2.98
CA THR A 51 -15.45 0.15 -2.62
C THR A 51 -16.18 -1.05 -2.03
N PRO A 52 -16.08 -2.25 -2.65
CA PRO A 52 -16.61 -3.47 -2.07
C PRO A 52 -15.97 -3.80 -0.71
N LEU A 53 -16.76 -4.37 0.20
CA LEU A 53 -16.33 -4.69 1.56
C LEU A 53 -15.03 -5.51 1.63
N PRO A 54 -14.79 -6.55 0.80
CA PRO A 54 -13.53 -7.31 0.83
C PRO A 54 -12.30 -6.45 0.51
N VAL A 55 -12.43 -5.50 -0.44
CA VAL A 55 -11.36 -4.57 -0.81
C VAL A 55 -11.07 -3.60 0.34
N MET A 56 -12.10 -3.09 1.00
CA MET A 56 -11.95 -2.23 2.17
C MET A 56 -11.23 -2.95 3.32
N GLN A 57 -11.65 -4.18 3.63
CA GLN A 57 -10.97 -5.00 4.65
C GLN A 57 -9.51 -5.25 4.31
N ARG A 58 -9.20 -5.51 3.03
CA ARG A 58 -7.82 -5.68 2.57
C ARG A 58 -7.03 -4.39 2.69
N ALA A 59 -7.61 -3.22 2.34
CA ALA A 59 -6.98 -1.92 2.49
C ALA A 59 -6.59 -1.64 3.94
N LEU A 60 -7.49 -1.90 4.89
CA LEU A 60 -7.19 -1.76 6.32
C LEU A 60 -6.10 -2.74 6.78
N LYS A 61 -6.06 -3.96 6.23
CA LYS A 61 -5.05 -4.97 6.56
C LYS A 61 -3.65 -4.61 6.06
N ILE A 62 -3.54 -3.97 4.89
CA ILE A 62 -2.24 -3.56 4.34
C ILE A 62 -1.79 -2.18 4.85
N PHE A 63 -2.67 -1.37 5.42
CA PHE A 63 -2.35 -0.03 5.93
C PHE A 63 -1.14 -0.01 6.90
N PRO A 64 -1.01 -0.93 7.87
CA PRO A 64 0.16 -0.99 8.75
C PRO A 64 1.50 -1.20 8.03
N TRP A 65 1.50 -1.64 6.77
CA TRP A 65 2.73 -1.83 5.99
C TRP A 65 3.48 -0.51 5.73
N ILE A 66 2.81 0.62 5.84
CA ILE A 66 3.44 1.95 5.74
C ILE A 66 4.53 2.11 6.79
N VAL A 67 4.28 1.63 8.01
CA VAL A 67 5.20 1.73 9.16
C VAL A 67 6.01 0.45 9.35
N ARG A 68 5.39 -0.71 9.10
CA ARG A 68 5.99 -2.05 9.27
C ARG A 68 5.78 -2.87 7.99
N PRO A 69 6.54 -2.57 6.93
CA PRO A 69 6.44 -3.36 5.71
C PRO A 69 6.84 -4.81 5.99
N PRO A 70 6.21 -5.79 5.32
CA PRO A 70 6.66 -7.17 5.39
C PRO A 70 8.07 -7.26 4.81
N VAL A 71 9.03 -7.68 5.65
CA VAL A 71 10.43 -7.82 5.25
C VAL A 71 10.59 -9.13 4.50
N ARG A 72 11.05 -9.03 3.26
CA ARG A 72 11.39 -10.18 2.40
C ARG A 72 12.85 -10.03 2.00
N ASP A 73 13.69 -10.97 2.46
CA ASP A 73 15.10 -10.97 2.10
C ASP A 73 15.32 -11.86 0.87
N GLY A 74 15.54 -11.23 -0.28
CA GLY A 74 15.78 -11.93 -1.54
C GLY A 74 17.07 -12.77 -1.50
N ARG A 75 18.11 -12.32 -0.79
CA ARG A 75 19.37 -13.10 -0.67
C ARG A 75 19.14 -14.39 0.11
N LEU A 76 18.37 -14.31 1.20
CA LEU A 76 18.01 -15.48 1.99
C LEU A 76 17.15 -16.45 1.18
N LEU A 77 16.23 -15.93 0.36
CA LEU A 77 15.41 -16.75 -0.53
C LEU A 77 16.28 -17.47 -1.57
N ILE A 78 17.21 -16.78 -2.22
CA ILE A 78 18.14 -17.40 -3.18
C ILE A 78 18.92 -18.53 -2.52
N ALA A 79 19.47 -18.30 -1.33
CA ALA A 79 20.19 -19.33 -0.58
C ALA A 79 19.32 -20.56 -0.31
N LYS A 80 18.06 -20.37 0.11
CA LYS A 80 17.10 -21.47 0.29
C LYS A 80 16.83 -22.22 -1.00
N ILE A 81 16.56 -21.52 -2.11
CA ILE A 81 16.27 -22.15 -3.40
C ILE A 81 17.46 -22.98 -3.89
N VAL A 82 18.68 -22.46 -3.73
CA VAL A 82 19.93 -23.19 -4.06
C VAL A 82 20.07 -24.43 -3.17
N GLU A 83 19.78 -24.35 -1.89
CA GLU A 83 19.76 -25.49 -0.97
C GLU A 83 18.73 -26.54 -1.42
N TRP A 84 17.50 -26.13 -1.73
CA TRP A 84 16.44 -27.01 -2.24
C TRP A 84 16.84 -27.67 -3.55
N SER A 85 17.45 -26.93 -4.47
CA SER A 85 17.97 -27.50 -5.72
C SER A 85 19.03 -28.58 -5.45
N ASN A 86 19.92 -28.38 -4.49
CA ASN A 86 20.91 -29.37 -4.10
C ASN A 86 20.28 -30.63 -3.49
N ILE A 87 19.22 -30.48 -2.67
CA ILE A 87 18.47 -31.60 -2.08
C ILE A 87 17.75 -32.38 -3.21
N ALA A 88 17.04 -31.67 -4.08
CA ALA A 88 16.33 -32.28 -5.21
C ALA A 88 17.27 -33.10 -6.12
N ARG A 89 18.47 -32.63 -6.37
CA ARG A 89 19.49 -33.36 -7.17
C ARG A 89 20.05 -34.59 -6.49
N LYS A 90 20.18 -34.58 -5.16
CA LYS A 90 20.76 -35.71 -4.40
C LYS A 90 19.71 -36.77 -4.01
N GLN A 91 18.52 -36.34 -3.68
CA GLN A 91 17.47 -37.17 -3.07
C GLN A 91 16.21 -37.30 -3.95
N GLY A 92 16.21 -36.63 -5.12
CA GLY A 92 15.00 -36.49 -5.93
C GLY A 92 14.06 -35.39 -5.38
N LEU A 93 12.99 -35.10 -6.14
CA LEU A 93 12.03 -34.06 -5.77
C LEU A 93 11.32 -34.37 -4.44
N LEU A 94 11.08 -35.63 -4.13
CA LEU A 94 10.48 -36.07 -2.86
C LEU A 94 11.33 -35.66 -1.64
N GLY A 95 12.65 -35.45 -1.79
CA GLY A 95 13.50 -34.96 -0.72
C GLY A 95 13.15 -33.56 -0.23
N LEU A 96 12.31 -32.81 -0.97
CA LEU A 96 11.85 -31.46 -0.60
C LEU A 96 10.59 -31.49 0.31
N GLU A 97 9.94 -32.64 0.52
CA GLU A 97 8.71 -32.74 1.31
C GLU A 97 8.88 -32.16 2.72
N MET A 98 9.99 -32.47 3.38
CA MET A 98 10.29 -31.92 4.71
C MET A 98 10.49 -30.38 4.73
N MET A 99 10.78 -29.77 3.58
CA MET A 99 10.96 -28.31 3.48
C MET A 99 9.62 -27.60 3.42
N ILE A 100 8.56 -28.24 2.93
CA ILE A 100 7.21 -27.68 2.88
C ILE A 100 6.71 -27.37 4.29
N GLU A 101 6.86 -28.31 5.22
CA GLU A 101 6.40 -28.14 6.61
C GLU A 101 7.14 -27.02 7.36
N ARG A 102 8.39 -26.75 6.96
CA ARG A 102 9.24 -25.73 7.60
C ARG A 102 9.08 -24.34 7.02
N GLU A 103 8.45 -24.22 5.87
CA GLU A 103 8.30 -22.93 5.20
C GLU A 103 7.07 -22.18 5.75
N PRO A 104 7.22 -20.96 6.29
CA PRO A 104 6.11 -20.22 6.88
C PRO A 104 5.22 -19.50 5.83
N ASP A 105 5.69 -19.38 4.58
CA ASP A 105 4.98 -18.67 3.52
C ASP A 105 4.13 -19.65 2.71
N ASP A 106 2.80 -19.47 2.73
CA ASP A 106 1.83 -20.31 2.03
C ASP A 106 2.02 -20.34 0.51
N PHE A 107 2.51 -19.25 -0.08
CA PHE A 107 2.82 -19.18 -1.51
C PHE A 107 4.02 -20.04 -1.86
N VAL A 108 5.06 -20.02 -1.02
CA VAL A 108 6.26 -20.84 -1.20
C VAL A 108 5.94 -22.31 -0.92
N GLN A 109 5.15 -22.61 0.12
CA GLN A 109 4.68 -23.98 0.39
C GLN A 109 3.96 -24.59 -0.82
N LYS A 110 3.02 -23.82 -1.40
CA LYS A 110 2.27 -24.25 -2.60
C LYS A 110 3.20 -24.54 -3.78
N ALA A 111 4.20 -23.66 -3.99
CA ALA A 111 5.16 -23.85 -5.08
C ALA A 111 6.04 -25.09 -4.86
N LEU A 112 6.52 -25.32 -3.63
CA LEU A 112 7.25 -26.54 -3.27
C LEU A 112 6.41 -27.80 -3.45
N GLN A 113 5.14 -27.75 -3.03
CA GLN A 113 4.23 -28.89 -3.18
C GLN A 113 4.08 -29.31 -4.64
N LEU A 114 3.86 -28.36 -5.56
CA LEU A 114 3.77 -28.63 -6.98
C LEU A 114 5.04 -29.29 -7.54
N VAL A 115 6.21 -28.88 -7.06
CA VAL A 115 7.50 -29.46 -7.45
C VAL A 115 7.62 -30.88 -6.91
N VAL A 116 7.28 -31.12 -5.63
CA VAL A 116 7.34 -32.45 -4.99
C VAL A 116 6.38 -33.43 -5.66
N ASP A 117 5.20 -32.96 -6.05
CA ASP A 117 4.19 -33.74 -6.78
C ASP A 117 4.61 -34.11 -8.22
N GLY A 118 5.77 -33.63 -8.69
CA GLY A 118 6.26 -33.88 -10.03
C GLY A 118 5.44 -33.21 -11.13
N THR A 119 4.76 -32.10 -10.80
CA THR A 119 3.98 -31.33 -11.77
C THR A 119 4.88 -30.80 -12.88
N GLU A 120 4.42 -30.86 -14.13
CA GLU A 120 5.16 -30.32 -15.29
C GLU A 120 5.45 -28.83 -15.11
N PRO A 121 6.65 -28.34 -15.51
CA PRO A 121 7.05 -26.93 -15.33
C PRO A 121 6.05 -25.92 -15.89
N ASP A 122 5.44 -26.18 -17.05
CA ASP A 122 4.45 -25.30 -17.66
C ASP A 122 3.18 -25.17 -16.79
N ASN A 123 2.76 -26.27 -16.15
CA ASN A 123 1.63 -26.29 -15.24
C ASN A 123 1.97 -25.58 -13.92
N ILE A 124 3.18 -25.78 -13.36
CA ILE A 124 3.66 -25.02 -12.18
C ILE A 124 3.62 -23.53 -12.50
N SER A 125 4.17 -23.13 -13.64
CA SER A 125 4.16 -21.74 -14.11
C SER A 125 2.74 -21.18 -14.15
N SER A 126 1.84 -21.87 -14.86
CA SER A 126 0.44 -21.44 -15.03
C SER A 126 -0.27 -21.25 -13.68
N VAL A 127 -0.19 -22.24 -12.78
CA VAL A 127 -0.86 -22.21 -11.46
C VAL A 127 -0.29 -21.10 -10.58
N MET A 128 1.04 -20.96 -10.54
CA MET A 128 1.69 -20.01 -9.65
C MET A 128 1.54 -18.56 -10.13
N TYR A 129 1.60 -18.30 -11.45
CA TYR A 129 1.35 -16.96 -11.97
C TYR A 129 -0.10 -16.51 -11.81
N VAL A 130 -1.08 -17.42 -11.88
CA VAL A 130 -2.47 -17.07 -11.54
C VAL A 130 -2.58 -16.63 -10.07
N ASP A 131 -1.99 -17.38 -9.14
CA ASP A 131 -2.02 -17.03 -7.71
C ASP A 131 -1.29 -15.70 -7.44
N LEU A 132 -0.10 -15.50 -8.05
CA LEU A 132 0.69 -14.28 -7.96
C LEU A 132 -0.11 -13.06 -8.42
N ASN A 133 -0.70 -13.13 -9.63
CA ASN A 133 -1.45 -12.04 -10.22
C ASN A 133 -2.71 -11.70 -9.41
N MET A 134 -3.39 -12.71 -8.86
CA MET A 134 -4.56 -12.49 -8.00
C MET A 134 -4.18 -11.79 -6.70
N ARG A 135 -3.07 -12.16 -6.05
CA ARG A 135 -2.55 -11.51 -4.84
C ARG A 135 -2.12 -10.08 -5.12
N GLU A 136 -1.38 -9.84 -6.21
CA GLU A 136 -0.95 -8.51 -6.63
C GLU A 136 -2.14 -7.60 -6.93
N SER A 137 -3.10 -8.10 -7.72
CA SER A 137 -4.32 -7.35 -8.05
C SER A 137 -5.12 -6.97 -6.81
N ALA A 138 -5.30 -7.90 -5.86
CA ALA A 138 -6.00 -7.65 -4.61
C ALA A 138 -5.30 -6.57 -3.78
N ASP A 139 -3.97 -6.65 -3.62
CA ASP A 139 -3.18 -5.69 -2.84
C ASP A 139 -3.11 -4.32 -3.52
N THR A 140 -2.95 -4.28 -4.85
CA THR A 140 -2.94 -3.05 -5.64
C THR A 140 -4.30 -2.35 -5.60
N THR A 141 -5.40 -3.11 -5.72
CA THR A 141 -6.76 -2.57 -5.61
C THR A 141 -7.02 -2.02 -4.21
N ALA A 142 -6.53 -2.69 -3.18
CA ALA A 142 -6.59 -2.19 -1.81
C ALA A 142 -5.80 -0.88 -1.61
N ALA A 143 -4.63 -0.75 -2.22
CA ALA A 143 -3.84 0.50 -2.18
C ALA A 143 -4.55 1.65 -2.91
N LYS A 144 -5.30 1.37 -4.00
CA LYS A 144 -6.10 2.36 -4.73
C LYS A 144 -7.22 2.98 -3.90
N VAL A 145 -7.65 2.36 -2.80
CA VAL A 145 -8.62 2.96 -1.86
C VAL A 145 -8.08 4.29 -1.31
N PHE A 146 -6.82 4.32 -0.88
CA PHE A 146 -6.16 5.53 -0.40
C PHE A 146 -5.93 6.56 -1.51
N GLU A 147 -5.65 6.11 -2.73
CA GLU A 147 -5.56 6.99 -3.90
C GLU A 147 -6.90 7.67 -4.18
N GLY A 148 -8.02 6.93 -4.13
CA GLY A 148 -9.37 7.48 -4.25
C GLY A 148 -9.67 8.51 -3.16
N MET A 149 -9.27 8.26 -1.90
CA MET A 149 -9.37 9.27 -0.84
C MET A 149 -8.61 10.55 -1.19
N GLY A 150 -7.42 10.42 -1.77
CA GLY A 150 -6.62 11.56 -2.23
C GLY A 150 -7.27 12.34 -3.38
N VAL A 151 -8.05 11.67 -4.23
CA VAL A 151 -8.80 12.31 -5.33
C VAL A 151 -10.04 13.04 -4.82
N TYR A 152 -10.80 12.45 -3.90
CA TYR A 152 -12.05 13.05 -3.41
C TYR A 152 -11.85 14.16 -2.39
N SER A 153 -10.82 14.05 -1.56
CA SER A 153 -10.58 14.99 -0.45
C SER A 153 -10.48 16.45 -0.90
N PRO A 154 -9.73 16.83 -1.96
CA PRO A 154 -9.66 18.22 -2.43
C PRO A 154 -11.00 18.75 -2.95
N THR A 155 -11.75 17.94 -3.69
CA THR A 155 -13.04 18.36 -4.25
C THR A 155 -14.08 18.58 -3.15
N LEU A 156 -14.08 17.76 -2.11
CA LEU A 156 -14.89 17.98 -0.90
C LEU A 156 -14.44 19.22 -0.13
N GLY A 157 -13.14 19.52 -0.14
CA GLY A 157 -12.61 20.80 0.38
C GLY A 157 -13.19 22.01 -0.36
N ILE A 158 -13.32 21.94 -1.68
CA ILE A 158 -13.96 22.99 -2.49
C ILE A 158 -15.46 23.09 -2.14
N ILE A 159 -16.17 21.99 -1.99
CA ILE A 159 -17.58 21.99 -1.55
C ILE A 159 -17.69 22.69 -0.17
N GLY A 160 -16.83 22.38 0.75
CA GLY A 160 -16.79 23.00 2.08
C GLY A 160 -16.55 24.52 2.00
N ALA A 161 -15.65 24.96 1.10
CA ALA A 161 -15.38 26.37 0.86
C ALA A 161 -16.61 27.09 0.30
N VAL A 162 -17.29 26.50 -0.69
CA VAL A 162 -18.50 27.07 -1.29
C VAL A 162 -19.62 27.19 -0.26
N LEU A 163 -19.85 26.15 0.55
CA LEU A 163 -20.84 26.18 1.64
C LEU A 163 -20.51 27.27 2.68
N GLY A 164 -19.25 27.45 3.03
CA GLY A 164 -18.79 28.51 3.94
C GLY A 164 -19.07 29.89 3.36
N LEU A 165 -18.77 30.11 2.06
CA LEU A 165 -19.08 31.40 1.40
C LEU A 165 -20.58 31.63 1.25
N MET A 166 -21.37 30.60 1.01
CA MET A 166 -22.86 30.75 1.01
C MET A 166 -23.37 31.23 2.37
N ALA A 167 -22.86 30.70 3.47
CA ALA A 167 -23.22 31.16 4.80
C ALA A 167 -22.82 32.62 5.07
N VAL A 168 -21.67 33.07 4.51
CA VAL A 168 -21.25 34.48 4.53
C VAL A 168 -22.25 35.38 3.80
N LEU A 169 -22.64 34.98 2.57
CA LEU A 169 -23.60 35.75 1.76
C LEU A 169 -24.97 35.89 2.42
N GLN A 170 -25.42 34.90 3.19
CA GLN A 170 -26.66 34.96 3.94
C GLN A 170 -26.60 35.91 5.15
N ASN A 171 -25.42 36.27 5.60
CA ASN A 171 -25.20 37.10 6.80
C ASN A 171 -24.48 38.43 6.49
N LEU A 172 -24.60 38.96 5.28
CA LEU A 172 -23.92 40.20 4.86
C LEU A 172 -24.25 41.42 5.71
N ALA A 173 -25.40 41.44 6.39
CA ALA A 173 -25.82 42.50 7.27
C ALA A 173 -25.04 42.53 8.64
N ASP A 174 -24.32 41.43 8.95
CA ASP A 174 -23.56 41.32 10.22
C ASP A 174 -22.07 41.14 9.93
N PRO A 175 -21.27 42.23 9.93
CA PRO A 175 -19.83 42.18 9.63
C PRO A 175 -19.03 41.28 10.58
N SER A 176 -19.50 41.05 11.81
CA SER A 176 -18.82 40.21 12.80
C SER A 176 -18.80 38.73 12.40
N LYS A 177 -19.77 38.27 11.60
CA LYS A 177 -19.88 36.89 11.10
C LYS A 177 -19.13 36.64 9.80
N LEU A 178 -18.85 37.71 9.02
CA LEU A 178 -18.20 37.59 7.72
C LEU A 178 -16.79 36.97 7.85
N GLY A 179 -15.97 37.48 8.75
CA GLY A 179 -14.60 37.01 8.98
C GLY A 179 -14.56 35.52 9.36
N HIS A 180 -15.44 35.12 10.25
CA HIS A 180 -15.49 33.73 10.72
C HIS A 180 -15.95 32.76 9.60
N GLY A 181 -16.95 33.11 8.81
CA GLY A 181 -17.43 32.33 7.69
C GLY A 181 -16.39 32.17 6.57
N ILE A 182 -15.68 33.27 6.25
CA ILE A 182 -14.59 33.22 5.27
C ILE A 182 -13.45 32.32 5.75
N ALA A 183 -13.04 32.45 7.02
CA ALA A 183 -12.00 31.61 7.61
C ALA A 183 -12.40 30.11 7.56
N ALA A 184 -13.64 29.78 7.89
CA ALA A 184 -14.15 28.40 7.84
C ALA A 184 -14.11 27.82 6.41
N ALA A 185 -14.42 28.63 5.37
CA ALA A 185 -14.33 28.24 3.98
C ALA A 185 -12.89 27.87 3.57
N PHE A 186 -11.92 28.69 3.92
CA PHE A 186 -10.51 28.40 3.63
C PHE A 186 -9.99 27.19 4.41
N THR A 187 -10.43 26.98 5.65
CA THR A 187 -10.05 25.82 6.47
C THR A 187 -10.49 24.52 5.80
N ALA A 188 -11.68 24.45 5.20
CA ALA A 188 -12.13 23.26 4.47
C ALA A 188 -11.22 22.94 3.28
N THR A 189 -10.78 23.95 2.53
CA THR A 189 -9.84 23.79 1.42
C THR A 189 -8.48 23.28 1.90
N VAL A 190 -7.96 23.84 3.02
CA VAL A 190 -6.71 23.38 3.63
C VAL A 190 -6.81 21.91 4.05
N TYR A 191 -7.93 21.48 4.64
CA TYR A 191 -8.18 20.08 4.98
C TYR A 191 -8.15 19.19 3.74
N GLY A 192 -8.91 19.56 2.70
CA GLY A 192 -9.01 18.78 1.48
C GLY A 192 -7.66 18.54 0.81
N ILE A 193 -6.95 19.64 0.53
CA ILE A 193 -5.65 19.60 -0.16
C ILE A 193 -4.56 19.02 0.74
N GLY A 194 -4.55 19.38 2.03
CA GLY A 194 -3.57 18.88 2.99
C GLY A 194 -3.65 17.37 3.17
N LEU A 195 -4.84 16.84 3.44
CA LEU A 195 -5.05 15.39 3.59
C LEU A 195 -4.71 14.63 2.31
N ALA A 196 -5.07 15.16 1.14
CA ALA A 196 -4.77 14.53 -0.14
C ALA A 196 -3.25 14.37 -0.36
N ASN A 197 -2.53 15.51 -0.30
CA ASN A 197 -1.14 15.57 -0.75
C ASN A 197 -0.12 15.17 0.31
N LEU A 198 -0.45 15.34 1.59
CA LEU A 198 0.47 15.00 2.68
C LEU A 198 0.18 13.65 3.35
N PHE A 199 -0.98 13.04 3.06
CA PHE A 199 -1.34 11.77 3.66
C PHE A 199 -1.81 10.73 2.64
N PHE A 200 -2.97 10.91 2.00
CA PHE A 200 -3.60 9.86 1.20
C PHE A 200 -2.78 9.44 -0.03
N LEU A 201 -2.33 10.38 -0.84
CA LEU A 201 -1.56 10.07 -2.05
C LEU A 201 -0.17 9.48 -1.74
N PRO A 202 0.62 10.02 -0.79
CA PRO A 202 1.87 9.39 -0.37
C PRO A 202 1.68 7.99 0.21
N VAL A 203 0.62 7.77 1.00
CA VAL A 203 0.25 6.45 1.54
C VAL A 203 -0.02 5.47 0.40
N ALA A 204 -0.86 5.85 -0.57
CA ALA A 204 -1.19 5.02 -1.72
C ALA A 204 0.05 4.65 -2.54
N ALA A 205 0.89 5.65 -2.86
CA ALA A 205 2.12 5.44 -3.62
C ALA A 205 3.07 4.48 -2.90
N LYS A 206 3.23 4.65 -1.58
CA LYS A 206 4.08 3.78 -0.78
C LYS A 206 3.55 2.35 -0.72
N LEU A 207 2.26 2.16 -0.51
CA LEU A 207 1.64 0.82 -0.50
C LEU A 207 1.83 0.12 -1.84
N LYS A 208 1.62 0.82 -2.97
CA LYS A 208 1.90 0.29 -4.31
C LYS A 208 3.35 -0.16 -4.47
N GLY A 209 4.31 0.63 -3.98
CA GLY A 209 5.73 0.27 -4.00
C GLY A 209 6.06 -0.96 -3.14
N ILE A 210 5.38 -1.14 -2.00
CA ILE A 210 5.52 -2.34 -1.15
C ILE A 210 4.91 -3.55 -1.87
N VAL A 211 3.73 -3.42 -2.47
CA VAL A 211 3.09 -4.48 -3.25
C VAL A 211 3.99 -4.94 -4.39
N ALA A 212 4.56 -4.01 -5.17
CA ALA A 212 5.47 -4.35 -6.26
C ALA A 212 6.69 -5.18 -5.78
N ARG A 213 7.28 -4.82 -4.63
CA ARG A 213 8.38 -5.61 -4.05
C ARG A 213 7.92 -7.01 -3.59
N GLN A 214 6.69 -7.14 -3.07
CA GLN A 214 6.13 -8.45 -2.71
C GLN A 214 5.90 -9.31 -3.96
N THR A 215 5.45 -8.70 -5.05
CA THR A 215 5.27 -9.37 -6.34
C THR A 215 6.61 -9.85 -6.89
N GLN A 216 7.63 -9.00 -6.94
CA GLN A 216 8.99 -9.36 -7.36
C GLN A 216 9.57 -10.52 -6.54
N PHE A 217 9.35 -10.54 -5.23
CA PHE A 217 9.77 -11.65 -4.38
C PHE A 217 9.07 -12.96 -4.76
N ARG A 218 7.76 -12.92 -5.05
CA ARG A 218 6.99 -14.08 -5.47
C ARG A 218 7.39 -14.58 -6.86
N GLU A 219 7.68 -13.67 -7.80
CA GLU A 219 8.23 -14.02 -9.11
C GLU A 219 9.54 -14.79 -8.97
N MET A 220 10.45 -14.32 -8.10
CA MET A 220 11.70 -15.03 -7.80
C MET A 220 11.45 -16.43 -7.26
N VAL A 221 10.41 -16.63 -6.43
CA VAL A 221 10.00 -17.97 -5.95
C VAL A 221 9.57 -18.84 -7.14
N VAL A 222 8.68 -18.33 -8.00
CA VAL A 222 8.18 -19.09 -9.17
C VAL A 222 9.33 -19.50 -10.07
N ASP A 223 10.19 -18.57 -10.46
CA ASP A 223 11.34 -18.86 -11.32
C ASP A 223 12.30 -19.86 -10.69
N GLY A 224 12.55 -19.73 -9.39
CA GLY A 224 13.39 -20.69 -8.67
C GLY A 224 12.81 -22.10 -8.64
N MET A 225 11.50 -22.22 -8.43
CA MET A 225 10.82 -23.52 -8.43
C MET A 225 10.78 -24.15 -9.83
N LEU A 226 10.57 -23.34 -10.88
CA LEU A 226 10.64 -23.79 -12.25
C LEU A 226 12.04 -24.35 -12.59
N CYS A 227 13.10 -23.65 -12.21
CA CYS A 227 14.46 -24.11 -12.40
C CYS A 227 14.75 -25.44 -11.67
N ILE A 228 14.22 -25.62 -10.45
CA ILE A 228 14.32 -26.90 -9.70
C ILE A 228 13.59 -28.00 -10.43
N ALA A 229 12.34 -27.77 -10.87
CA ALA A 229 11.54 -28.74 -11.60
C ALA A 229 12.17 -29.16 -12.93
N GLN A 230 12.88 -28.23 -13.61
CA GLN A 230 13.63 -28.48 -14.85
C GLN A 230 15.00 -29.14 -14.60
N GLY A 231 15.40 -29.34 -13.34
CA GLY A 231 16.69 -29.96 -13.00
C GLY A 231 17.91 -29.08 -13.28
N GLU A 232 17.74 -27.75 -13.37
CA GLU A 232 18.84 -26.82 -13.63
C GLU A 232 19.96 -26.89 -12.58
N ASN A 233 21.17 -26.51 -12.97
CA ASN A 233 22.34 -26.52 -12.07
C ASN A 233 22.14 -25.43 -10.97
N PRO A 234 22.37 -25.75 -9.66
CA PRO A 234 22.24 -24.77 -8.57
C PRO A 234 23.01 -23.47 -8.76
N ARG A 235 24.19 -23.51 -9.40
CA ARG A 235 24.96 -22.29 -9.73
C ARG A 235 24.28 -21.44 -10.82
N ALA A 236 23.63 -22.08 -11.80
CA ALA A 236 22.87 -21.38 -12.82
C ALA A 236 21.61 -20.73 -12.24
N ILE A 237 20.91 -21.44 -11.34
CA ILE A 237 19.78 -20.91 -10.58
C ILE A 237 20.19 -19.67 -9.78
N GLU A 238 21.27 -19.77 -9.02
CA GLU A 238 21.81 -18.64 -8.24
C GLU A 238 22.08 -17.43 -9.13
N ALA A 239 22.82 -17.61 -10.22
CA ALA A 239 23.17 -16.53 -11.15
C ALA A 239 21.90 -15.88 -11.77
N LYS A 240 20.89 -16.68 -12.14
CA LYS A 240 19.62 -16.20 -12.68
C LYS A 240 18.86 -15.38 -11.65
N LEU A 241 18.72 -15.89 -10.44
CA LEU A 241 17.95 -15.24 -9.37
C LEU A 241 18.63 -14.00 -8.78
N GLN A 242 19.97 -13.90 -8.86
CA GLN A 242 20.71 -12.68 -8.50
C GLN A 242 20.28 -11.46 -9.32
N GLY A 243 19.78 -11.64 -10.55
CA GLY A 243 19.20 -10.58 -11.36
C GLY A 243 18.02 -9.84 -10.71
N TYR A 244 17.31 -10.47 -9.79
CA TYR A 244 16.21 -9.86 -9.01
C TYR A 244 16.67 -8.92 -7.89
N LEU A 245 17.96 -8.91 -7.55
CA LEU A 245 18.50 -8.11 -6.44
C LEU A 245 19.00 -6.71 -6.83
N HIS A 246 18.89 -6.36 -8.12
CA HIS A 246 19.37 -5.08 -8.68
C HIS A 246 18.28 -4.04 -8.83
#